data_bcde7427d2f175c4a22b5da3e5006d94
#
_entry.id   bcde7427d2f175c4a22b5da3e5006d94
#
_cell.length_a   1.000
_cell.length_b   1.000
_cell.length_c   1.000
_cell.angle_alpha   90.00
_cell.angle_beta   90.00
_cell.angle_gamma   90.00
#
_symmetry.space_group_name_H-M   'P 1'
#
loop_
_entity.id
_entity.type
_entity.pdbx_description
1 polymer ?
#
loop_
_entity_poly.entity_id
_entity_poly.type
_entity_poly.pdbx_seq_one_letter_code
_entity_poly.pdbx_strand_id
1 'polypeptide(L)'
;MTEILPNWNLKDFYSSYEDPQIEKDINLFKQFVSSFSKKYNGKILEFFQNFDDVILEFEDGCEISAKLECYAFLIYATNMNDSKIVQFYQKISEEMTEISGDLIFFTNTINNFSDKDFEKILTNTIKYKSWLINIRRFSKHQLSEESERILLDKSMTANSSWVRFFEEKINDLKFLIDNKEVNSSEALNLLTDQDGSIRKKASESIGSVFKANAKIFTFITNTLAKDKIINDKWRNYANPVDSRNLANNIEGDVVEALSNSVQNHYLKISHRYYKLKSKIFNKDKLNFWDRNAPYPDSTNKKISWKEAQNIVLKSYGDFDSELEQIAQLFFDKNWIDAELKEGKSPGAFSASTIPSIHPYILMNYHGKTRDVMTLAHELGHGCHQYLSAKQGMLLSGTPLTLSETASVFGEMMTFRNLLEHSTKSERKYLLASKIEDMINTVIRQISFFEFEKILHNERKKGELPTERICEIWMETQSKSLGPNIDLSGDYKYFWTYIPHFIHTPFYVYAYAFGDCLVNILIQLFDEDHPDFKKLYLDLLKSGGSKHYSEVLAPFNINLKDKNSWDKGLSLITGLIDEFENSL
;
A
#
# COMPACT_ATOMS: atom_id res chain seq x y z
N MET A 1 -17.22 -3.62 -32.60
CA MET A 1 -18.00 -3.98 -31.40
C MET A 1 -17.15 -3.56 -30.21
N THR A 2 -17.67 -2.75 -29.29
CA THR A 2 -17.02 -2.46 -28.04
C THR A 2 -16.93 -3.78 -27.26
N GLU A 3 -15.75 -4.16 -26.83
CA GLU A 3 -15.50 -5.34 -26.00
C GLU A 3 -16.27 -5.20 -24.68
N ILE A 4 -16.98 -6.25 -24.26
CA ILE A 4 -17.69 -6.26 -22.98
C ILE A 4 -16.66 -6.62 -21.90
N LEU A 5 -16.39 -5.67 -21.01
CA LEU A 5 -15.52 -5.88 -19.86
C LEU A 5 -16.28 -6.60 -18.73
N PRO A 6 -15.61 -7.44 -17.94
CA PRO A 6 -16.27 -8.18 -16.86
C PRO A 6 -16.69 -7.29 -15.70
N ASN A 7 -17.76 -7.72 -15.04
CA ASN A 7 -18.17 -7.25 -13.72
C ASN A 7 -18.13 -8.44 -12.76
N TRP A 8 -17.80 -8.20 -11.50
CA TRP A 8 -17.79 -9.26 -10.51
C TRP A 8 -19.18 -9.73 -10.10
N ASN A 9 -19.25 -10.97 -9.61
CA ASN A 9 -20.47 -11.56 -9.09
C ASN A 9 -20.33 -11.77 -7.58
N LEU A 10 -21.02 -10.97 -6.77
CA LEU A 10 -20.93 -10.99 -5.31
C LEU A 10 -21.95 -11.93 -4.63
N LYS A 11 -22.62 -12.83 -5.39
CA LYS A 11 -23.64 -13.75 -4.84
C LYS A 11 -23.09 -14.77 -3.85
N ASP A 12 -21.77 -14.94 -3.79
CA ASP A 12 -21.12 -15.77 -2.77
C ASP A 12 -21.25 -15.16 -1.37
N PHE A 13 -21.51 -13.85 -1.28
CA PHE A 13 -21.87 -13.16 -0.04
C PHE A 13 -23.38 -13.15 0.19
N TYR A 14 -24.12 -12.41 -0.63
CA TYR A 14 -25.56 -12.21 -0.54
C TYR A 14 -26.14 -11.96 -1.93
N SER A 15 -27.45 -12.24 -2.10
CA SER A 15 -28.14 -12.05 -3.38
C SER A 15 -28.31 -10.57 -3.75
N SER A 16 -28.45 -9.68 -2.77
CA SER A 16 -28.52 -8.22 -2.90
C SER A 16 -28.29 -7.56 -1.52
N TYR A 17 -28.16 -6.22 -1.48
CA TYR A 17 -28.09 -5.46 -0.22
C TYR A 17 -29.41 -5.47 0.59
N GLU A 18 -30.49 -5.98 0.02
CA GLU A 18 -31.80 -6.20 0.66
C GLU A 18 -32.00 -7.68 1.08
N ASP A 19 -30.97 -8.53 0.95
CA ASP A 19 -31.07 -9.95 1.29
C ASP A 19 -31.39 -10.12 2.78
N PRO A 20 -32.48 -10.84 3.14
CA PRO A 20 -32.84 -11.09 4.55
C PRO A 20 -31.76 -11.84 5.36
N GLN A 21 -30.81 -12.48 4.69
CA GLN A 21 -29.67 -13.15 5.36
C GLN A 21 -28.75 -12.15 6.05
N ILE A 22 -28.64 -10.91 5.55
CA ILE A 22 -27.84 -9.84 6.16
C ILE A 22 -28.29 -9.57 7.61
N GLU A 23 -29.57 -9.36 7.82
CA GLU A 23 -30.11 -9.12 9.17
C GLU A 23 -29.95 -10.35 10.10
N LYS A 24 -30.00 -11.56 9.55
CA LYS A 24 -29.72 -12.78 10.32
C LYS A 24 -28.25 -12.85 10.73
N ASP A 25 -27.33 -12.54 9.83
CA ASP A 25 -25.89 -12.56 10.11
C ASP A 25 -25.52 -11.46 11.11
N ILE A 26 -26.12 -10.26 11.04
CA ILE A 26 -25.99 -9.20 12.06
C ILE A 26 -26.43 -9.71 13.44
N ASN A 27 -27.61 -10.33 13.52
CA ASN A 27 -28.14 -10.87 14.77
C ASN A 27 -27.29 -12.04 15.30
N LEU A 28 -26.74 -12.87 14.42
CA LEU A 28 -25.81 -13.95 14.77
C LEU A 28 -24.53 -13.35 15.39
N PHE A 29 -23.98 -12.30 14.81
CA PHE A 29 -22.82 -11.63 15.35
C PHE A 29 -23.09 -10.99 16.72
N LYS A 30 -24.25 -10.31 16.90
CA LYS A 30 -24.67 -9.78 18.22
C LYS A 30 -24.75 -10.88 19.28
N GLN A 31 -25.35 -12.03 18.94
CA GLN A 31 -25.43 -13.18 19.85
C GLN A 31 -24.06 -13.76 20.16
N PHE A 32 -23.19 -13.89 19.16
CA PHE A 32 -21.81 -14.32 19.33
C PHE A 32 -21.06 -13.41 20.33
N VAL A 33 -21.04 -12.10 20.08
CA VAL A 33 -20.35 -11.13 20.93
C VAL A 33 -20.82 -11.20 22.37
N SER A 34 -22.13 -11.23 22.59
CA SER A 34 -22.73 -11.37 23.94
C SER A 34 -22.32 -12.66 24.63
N SER A 35 -22.36 -13.79 23.91
CA SER A 35 -21.99 -15.10 24.48
C SER A 35 -20.51 -15.22 24.76
N PHE A 36 -19.65 -14.74 23.85
CA PHE A 36 -18.21 -14.73 23.98
C PHE A 36 -17.75 -13.84 25.16
N SER A 37 -18.29 -12.63 25.25
CA SER A 37 -18.02 -11.74 26.37
C SER A 37 -18.45 -12.36 27.71
N LYS A 38 -19.65 -12.89 27.81
CA LYS A 38 -20.13 -13.55 29.03
C LYS A 38 -19.27 -14.76 29.45
N LYS A 39 -18.76 -15.50 28.48
CA LYS A 39 -17.96 -16.71 28.71
C LYS A 39 -16.53 -16.39 29.15
N TYR A 40 -15.90 -15.40 28.54
CA TYR A 40 -14.46 -15.17 28.67
C TYR A 40 -14.05 -13.91 29.42
N ASN A 41 -14.89 -12.86 29.46
CA ASN A 41 -14.50 -11.60 30.10
C ASN A 41 -14.23 -11.82 31.62
N GLY A 42 -13.02 -11.44 32.04
CA GLY A 42 -12.52 -11.64 33.41
C GLY A 42 -12.13 -13.11 33.75
N LYS A 43 -12.27 -14.06 32.81
CA LYS A 43 -12.04 -15.49 33.03
C LYS A 43 -11.05 -16.14 32.05
N ILE A 44 -10.45 -15.40 31.16
CA ILE A 44 -9.61 -15.92 30.06
C ILE A 44 -8.53 -16.88 30.56
N LEU A 45 -7.90 -16.61 31.72
CA LEU A 45 -6.85 -17.47 32.29
C LEU A 45 -7.36 -18.86 32.73
N GLU A 46 -8.65 -19.06 32.90
CA GLU A 46 -9.20 -20.38 33.21
C GLU A 46 -9.09 -21.35 32.01
N PHE A 47 -8.93 -20.80 30.80
CA PHE A 47 -8.90 -21.54 29.54
C PHE A 47 -7.48 -21.71 28.94
N PHE A 48 -6.43 -21.43 29.70
CA PHE A 48 -5.05 -21.41 29.18
C PHE A 48 -4.59 -22.75 28.56
N GLN A 49 -5.16 -23.88 28.94
CA GLN A 49 -4.82 -25.21 28.39
C GLN A 49 -5.37 -25.43 26.98
N ASN A 50 -6.51 -24.80 26.64
CA ASN A 50 -7.19 -24.93 25.37
C ASN A 50 -7.30 -23.56 24.67
N PHE A 51 -6.23 -22.77 24.71
CA PHE A 51 -6.29 -21.38 24.25
C PHE A 51 -6.46 -21.27 22.73
N ASP A 52 -5.99 -22.22 21.95
CA ASP A 52 -6.27 -22.31 20.52
C ASP A 52 -7.78 -22.36 20.22
N ASP A 53 -8.56 -23.10 21.04
CA ASP A 53 -10.01 -23.19 20.87
C ASP A 53 -10.71 -21.87 21.19
N VAL A 54 -10.21 -21.11 22.17
CA VAL A 54 -10.72 -19.77 22.51
C VAL A 54 -10.47 -18.79 21.35
N ILE A 55 -9.27 -18.85 20.77
CA ILE A 55 -8.93 -17.98 19.64
C ILE A 55 -9.71 -18.40 18.39
N LEU A 56 -9.92 -19.69 18.16
CA LEU A 56 -10.72 -20.19 17.05
C LEU A 56 -12.18 -19.68 17.17
N GLU A 57 -12.78 -19.76 18.35
CA GLU A 57 -14.13 -19.21 18.59
C GLU A 57 -14.16 -17.69 18.31
N PHE A 58 -13.11 -16.96 18.70
CA PHE A 58 -12.98 -15.53 18.38
C PHE A 58 -12.81 -15.29 16.87
N GLU A 59 -12.00 -16.10 16.19
CA GLU A 59 -11.77 -16.06 14.75
C GLU A 59 -13.09 -16.26 13.97
N ASP A 60 -13.89 -17.25 14.35
CA ASP A 60 -15.20 -17.53 13.74
C ASP A 60 -16.14 -16.33 13.85
N GLY A 61 -16.14 -15.65 15.01
CA GLY A 61 -16.92 -14.43 15.18
C GLY A 61 -16.43 -13.28 14.33
N CYS A 62 -15.11 -13.09 14.23
CA CYS A 62 -14.52 -12.08 13.37
C CYS A 62 -14.88 -12.30 11.89
N GLU A 63 -14.98 -13.55 11.44
CA GLU A 63 -15.35 -13.87 10.06
C GLU A 63 -16.79 -13.46 9.72
N ILE A 64 -17.73 -13.55 10.68
CA ILE A 64 -19.12 -13.10 10.48
C ILE A 64 -19.18 -11.59 10.24
N SER A 65 -18.49 -10.79 11.08
CA SER A 65 -18.42 -9.34 10.92
C SER A 65 -17.76 -8.96 9.59
N ALA A 66 -16.60 -9.57 9.32
CA ALA A 66 -15.84 -9.29 8.12
C ALA A 66 -16.60 -9.62 6.83
N LYS A 67 -17.45 -10.67 6.83
CA LYS A 67 -18.32 -11.00 5.69
C LYS A 67 -19.27 -9.85 5.36
N LEU A 68 -19.92 -9.28 6.38
CA LEU A 68 -20.85 -8.15 6.23
C LEU A 68 -20.13 -6.89 5.73
N GLU A 69 -19.01 -6.54 6.33
CA GLU A 69 -18.23 -5.36 6.00
C GLU A 69 -17.63 -5.46 4.59
N CYS A 70 -17.04 -6.61 4.23
CA CYS A 70 -16.50 -6.83 2.89
C CYS A 70 -17.57 -6.70 1.81
N TYR A 71 -18.74 -7.32 2.00
CA TYR A 71 -19.84 -7.20 1.04
C TYR A 71 -20.30 -5.76 0.87
N ALA A 72 -20.54 -5.06 1.98
CA ALA A 72 -20.96 -3.65 1.95
C ALA A 72 -19.92 -2.76 1.24
N PHE A 73 -18.64 -2.96 1.50
CA PHE A 73 -17.54 -2.25 0.83
C PHE A 73 -17.49 -2.55 -0.67
N LEU A 74 -17.58 -3.82 -1.09
CA LEU A 74 -17.46 -4.19 -2.50
C LEU A 74 -18.60 -3.62 -3.35
N ILE A 75 -19.84 -3.63 -2.87
CA ILE A 75 -20.95 -2.99 -3.60
C ILE A 75 -20.83 -1.47 -3.60
N TYR A 76 -20.35 -0.85 -2.51
CA TYR A 76 -20.10 0.58 -2.44
C TYR A 76 -19.01 0.99 -3.45
N ALA A 77 -17.89 0.24 -3.53
CA ALA A 77 -16.78 0.55 -4.41
C ALA A 77 -17.16 0.62 -5.90
N THR A 78 -18.24 -0.05 -6.31
CA THR A 78 -18.74 0.01 -7.69
C THR A 78 -19.90 0.98 -7.91
N ASN A 79 -20.48 1.56 -6.84
CA ASN A 79 -21.69 2.38 -6.90
C ASN A 79 -21.68 3.54 -5.88
N MET A 80 -20.60 4.30 -5.83
CA MET A 80 -20.39 5.39 -4.86
C MET A 80 -21.39 6.56 -5.02
N ASN A 81 -22.07 6.65 -6.17
CA ASN A 81 -23.08 7.69 -6.43
C ASN A 81 -24.52 7.23 -6.07
N ASP A 82 -24.73 5.95 -5.74
CA ASP A 82 -26.04 5.46 -5.33
C ASP A 82 -26.26 5.70 -3.84
N SER A 83 -27.18 6.60 -3.51
CA SER A 83 -27.46 7.00 -2.13
C SER A 83 -27.92 5.85 -1.24
N LYS A 84 -28.61 4.83 -1.78
CA LYS A 84 -29.06 3.67 -1.01
C LYS A 84 -27.88 2.76 -0.66
N ILE A 85 -26.97 2.57 -1.59
CA ILE A 85 -25.75 1.77 -1.39
C ILE A 85 -24.82 2.47 -0.38
N VAL A 86 -24.65 3.80 -0.50
CA VAL A 86 -23.90 4.59 0.47
C VAL A 86 -24.49 4.45 1.88
N GLN A 87 -25.82 4.58 2.03
CA GLN A 87 -26.51 4.42 3.31
C GLN A 87 -26.36 3.01 3.86
N PHE A 88 -26.46 1.99 3.01
CA PHE A 88 -26.25 0.60 3.41
C PHE A 88 -24.83 0.36 3.92
N TYR A 89 -23.81 0.83 3.19
CA TYR A 89 -22.41 0.74 3.61
C TYR A 89 -22.17 1.41 4.97
N GLN A 90 -22.67 2.63 5.14
CA GLN A 90 -22.56 3.34 6.41
C GLN A 90 -23.25 2.59 7.55
N LYS A 91 -24.49 2.13 7.34
CA LYS A 91 -25.26 1.34 8.34
C LYS A 91 -24.46 0.13 8.81
N ILE A 92 -23.94 -0.68 7.87
CA ILE A 92 -23.19 -1.90 8.22
C ILE A 92 -21.90 -1.53 8.97
N SER A 93 -21.16 -0.52 8.51
CA SER A 93 -19.92 -0.06 9.15
C SER A 93 -20.15 0.41 10.59
N GLU A 94 -21.21 1.21 10.82
CA GLU A 94 -21.57 1.71 12.16
C GLU A 94 -22.02 0.55 13.09
N GLU A 95 -22.91 -0.34 12.63
CA GLU A 95 -23.38 -1.49 13.43
C GLU A 95 -22.23 -2.44 13.78
N MET A 96 -21.37 -2.79 12.82
CA MET A 96 -20.24 -3.69 13.10
C MET A 96 -19.25 -3.06 14.07
N THR A 97 -18.98 -1.77 13.94
CA THR A 97 -18.09 -1.04 14.87
C THR A 97 -18.65 -1.03 16.30
N GLU A 98 -19.94 -0.73 16.46
CA GLU A 98 -20.60 -0.71 17.76
C GLU A 98 -20.56 -2.09 18.44
N ILE A 99 -20.96 -3.15 17.71
CA ILE A 99 -21.01 -4.51 18.25
C ILE A 99 -19.60 -5.03 18.57
N SER A 100 -18.62 -4.79 17.68
CA SER A 100 -17.23 -5.24 17.87
C SER A 100 -16.54 -4.57 19.07
N GLY A 101 -17.02 -3.40 19.49
CA GLY A 101 -16.52 -2.70 20.67
C GLY A 101 -16.50 -3.57 21.93
N ASP A 102 -17.50 -4.45 22.08
CA ASP A 102 -17.60 -5.38 23.22
C ASP A 102 -16.61 -6.55 23.15
N LEU A 103 -15.84 -6.72 22.06
CA LEU A 103 -14.78 -7.72 21.93
C LEU A 103 -13.37 -7.17 22.27
N ILE A 104 -13.22 -5.86 22.43
CA ILE A 104 -11.94 -5.21 22.71
C ILE A 104 -11.29 -5.76 23.99
N PHE A 105 -12.09 -6.19 24.97
CA PHE A 105 -11.58 -6.79 26.20
C PHE A 105 -10.64 -7.97 25.94
N PHE A 106 -10.87 -8.74 24.86
CA PHE A 106 -10.11 -9.97 24.59
C PHE A 106 -8.64 -9.67 24.30
N THR A 107 -8.38 -8.81 23.33
CA THR A 107 -7.00 -8.40 23.00
C THR A 107 -6.35 -7.58 24.11
N ASN A 108 -7.12 -6.72 24.79
CA ASN A 108 -6.64 -5.96 25.94
C ASN A 108 -6.22 -6.85 27.10
N THR A 109 -7.00 -7.89 27.39
CA THR A 109 -6.67 -8.85 28.47
C THR A 109 -5.38 -9.61 28.14
N ILE A 110 -5.23 -10.07 26.87
CA ILE A 110 -3.99 -10.75 26.42
C ILE A 110 -2.77 -9.84 26.59
N ASN A 111 -2.89 -8.55 26.25
CA ASN A 111 -1.82 -7.57 26.40
C ASN A 111 -1.46 -7.28 27.87
N ASN A 112 -2.41 -7.42 28.79
CA ASN A 112 -2.24 -7.16 30.20
C ASN A 112 -1.78 -8.38 31.02
N PHE A 113 -1.64 -9.56 30.41
CA PHE A 113 -1.11 -10.73 31.11
C PHE A 113 0.30 -10.48 31.65
N SER A 114 0.61 -11.08 32.81
CA SER A 114 2.00 -11.18 33.26
C SER A 114 2.84 -11.96 32.22
N ASP A 115 4.14 -11.69 32.12
CA ASP A 115 5.01 -12.44 31.20
C ASP A 115 4.93 -13.95 31.47
N LYS A 116 4.81 -14.35 32.75
CA LYS A 116 4.66 -15.75 33.14
C LYS A 116 3.36 -16.39 32.62
N ASP A 117 2.25 -15.67 32.67
CA ASP A 117 0.96 -16.18 32.18
C ASP A 117 0.92 -16.19 30.66
N PHE A 118 1.50 -15.17 30.03
CA PHE A 118 1.64 -15.13 28.57
C PHE A 118 2.49 -16.31 28.04
N GLU A 119 3.63 -16.61 28.66
CA GLU A 119 4.47 -17.77 28.31
C GLU A 119 3.73 -19.10 28.46
N LYS A 120 2.90 -19.25 29.48
CA LYS A 120 2.03 -20.46 29.61
C LYS A 120 1.08 -20.60 28.44
N ILE A 121 0.44 -19.49 28.01
CA ILE A 121 -0.44 -19.48 26.87
C ILE A 121 0.31 -19.84 25.60
N LEU A 122 1.45 -19.19 25.34
CA LEU A 122 2.29 -19.49 24.17
C LEU A 122 2.77 -20.93 24.11
N THR A 123 3.02 -21.56 25.27
CA THR A 123 3.44 -22.97 25.34
C THR A 123 2.30 -23.93 24.93
N ASN A 124 1.05 -23.56 25.20
CA ASN A 124 -0.13 -24.36 24.90
C ASN A 124 -0.83 -23.97 23.58
N THR A 125 -0.37 -22.90 22.91
CA THR A 125 -0.90 -22.42 21.64
C THR A 125 0.00 -22.89 20.50
N ILE A 126 -0.57 -23.54 19.50
CA ILE A 126 0.16 -24.06 18.32
C ILE A 126 -0.16 -23.18 17.09
N LYS A 127 -1.42 -23.09 16.71
CA LYS A 127 -1.85 -22.40 15.49
C LYS A 127 -1.66 -20.89 15.57
N TYR A 128 -2.10 -20.28 16.68
CA TYR A 128 -2.19 -18.81 16.80
C TYR A 128 -0.99 -18.14 17.50
N LYS A 129 0.13 -18.85 17.63
CA LYS A 129 1.31 -18.33 18.34
C LYS A 129 1.81 -17.00 17.76
N SER A 130 1.90 -16.88 16.45
CA SER A 130 2.35 -15.65 15.78
C SER A 130 1.36 -14.50 16.01
N TRP A 131 0.05 -14.77 15.98
CA TRP A 131 -0.97 -13.78 16.24
C TRP A 131 -0.87 -13.22 17.68
N LEU A 132 -0.70 -14.10 18.66
CA LEU A 132 -0.49 -13.71 20.07
C LEU A 132 0.77 -12.85 20.24
N ILE A 133 1.89 -13.24 19.62
CA ILE A 133 3.13 -12.46 19.65
C ILE A 133 2.91 -11.08 19.01
N ASN A 134 2.18 -11.03 17.90
CA ASN A 134 1.87 -9.78 17.21
C ASN A 134 1.02 -8.82 18.05
N ILE A 135 0.02 -9.31 18.78
CA ILE A 135 -0.75 -8.51 19.75
C ILE A 135 0.16 -8.03 20.87
N ARG A 136 0.91 -8.95 21.50
CA ARG A 136 1.75 -8.65 22.66
C ARG A 136 2.80 -7.57 22.43
N ARG A 137 3.27 -7.40 21.19
CA ARG A 137 4.24 -6.35 20.84
C ARG A 137 3.78 -4.94 21.20
N PHE A 138 2.48 -4.68 21.14
CA PHE A 138 1.90 -3.39 21.48
C PHE A 138 1.75 -3.15 22.99
N SER A 139 1.87 -4.18 23.83
CA SER A 139 1.61 -4.10 25.28
C SER A 139 2.40 -3.00 26.00
N LYS A 140 3.67 -2.77 25.61
CA LYS A 140 4.53 -1.72 26.20
C LYS A 140 4.11 -0.30 25.81
N HIS A 141 3.26 -0.16 24.80
CA HIS A 141 2.79 1.09 24.21
C HIS A 141 1.30 1.30 24.44
N GLN A 142 0.64 0.38 25.11
CA GLN A 142 -0.76 0.46 25.49
C GLN A 142 -0.94 1.34 26.71
N LEU A 143 -1.96 2.18 26.71
CA LEU A 143 -2.37 2.98 27.85
C LEU A 143 -3.44 2.25 28.67
N SER A 144 -3.85 2.84 29.79
CA SER A 144 -5.02 2.34 30.52
C SER A 144 -6.26 2.42 29.63
N GLU A 145 -7.23 1.52 29.86
CA GLU A 145 -8.49 1.48 29.10
C GLU A 145 -9.20 2.84 29.10
N GLU A 146 -9.23 3.52 30.24
CA GLU A 146 -9.80 4.86 30.37
C GLU A 146 -9.08 5.87 29.48
N SER A 147 -7.74 5.85 29.46
CA SER A 147 -6.94 6.76 28.63
C SER A 147 -7.11 6.48 27.14
N GLU A 148 -7.17 5.19 26.73
CA GLU A 148 -7.43 4.81 25.33
C GLU A 148 -8.80 5.30 24.88
N ARG A 149 -9.83 5.16 25.73
CA ARG A 149 -11.19 5.63 25.43
C ARG A 149 -11.24 7.14 25.28
N ILE A 150 -10.62 7.90 26.20
CA ILE A 150 -10.55 9.35 26.08
C ILE A 150 -9.83 9.78 24.81
N LEU A 151 -8.72 9.14 24.45
CA LEU A 151 -7.97 9.46 23.24
C LEU A 151 -8.77 9.12 21.97
N LEU A 152 -9.51 8.02 21.98
CA LEU A 152 -10.39 7.63 20.87
C LEU A 152 -11.48 8.68 20.66
N ASP A 153 -12.21 9.06 21.72
CA ASP A 153 -13.25 10.09 21.66
C ASP A 153 -12.68 11.44 21.19
N LYS A 154 -11.50 11.81 21.69
CA LYS A 154 -10.82 13.06 21.31
C LYS A 154 -10.28 13.03 19.88
N SER A 155 -10.01 11.85 19.30
CA SER A 155 -9.48 11.75 17.94
C SER A 155 -10.37 12.42 16.91
N MET A 156 -11.70 12.38 17.11
CA MET A 156 -12.69 13.02 16.24
C MET A 156 -12.51 14.54 16.12
N THR A 157 -12.03 15.20 17.17
CA THR A 157 -11.77 16.66 17.21
C THR A 157 -10.28 16.99 17.18
N ALA A 158 -9.41 16.02 17.09
CA ALA A 158 -7.96 16.15 16.97
C ALA A 158 -7.47 15.70 15.58
N ASN A 159 -6.78 14.56 15.49
CA ASN A 159 -6.21 14.06 14.24
C ASN A 159 -7.25 14.00 13.09
N SER A 160 -8.39 13.34 13.30
CA SER A 160 -9.38 13.12 12.25
C SER A 160 -9.93 14.43 11.67
N SER A 161 -10.16 15.45 12.51
CA SER A 161 -10.62 16.77 12.02
C SER A 161 -9.58 17.48 11.17
N TRP A 162 -8.28 17.36 11.53
CA TRP A 162 -7.21 18.00 10.75
C TRP A 162 -6.95 17.28 9.43
N VAL A 163 -7.03 15.95 9.43
CA VAL A 163 -6.98 15.15 8.20
C VAL A 163 -8.13 15.55 7.26
N ARG A 164 -9.36 15.57 7.77
CA ARG A 164 -10.53 15.99 7.01
C ARG A 164 -10.38 17.43 6.47
N PHE A 165 -9.90 18.36 7.29
CA PHE A 165 -9.68 19.73 6.85
C PHE A 165 -8.63 19.83 5.73
N PHE A 166 -7.58 19.00 5.80
CA PHE A 166 -6.61 18.90 4.71
C PHE A 166 -7.27 18.41 3.41
N GLU A 167 -8.07 17.34 3.48
CA GLU A 167 -8.76 16.77 2.32
C GLU A 167 -9.72 17.77 1.68
N GLU A 168 -10.58 18.38 2.49
CA GLU A 168 -11.49 19.41 2.02
C GLU A 168 -10.72 20.58 1.37
N LYS A 169 -9.62 21.01 2.01
CA LYS A 169 -8.81 22.11 1.47
C LYS A 169 -8.12 21.77 0.15
N ILE A 170 -7.58 20.56 -0.02
CA ILE A 170 -6.98 20.11 -1.29
C ILE A 170 -8.04 20.01 -2.38
N ASN A 171 -9.23 19.51 -2.07
CA ASN A 171 -10.33 19.38 -3.02
C ASN A 171 -10.89 20.74 -3.49
N ASP A 172 -10.85 21.74 -2.61
CA ASP A 172 -11.30 23.10 -2.93
C ASP A 172 -10.33 23.88 -3.83
N LEU A 173 -9.07 23.43 -3.94
CA LEU A 173 -8.08 24.11 -4.77
C LEU A 173 -8.48 24.07 -6.25
N LYS A 174 -8.40 25.24 -6.88
CA LYS A 174 -8.61 25.42 -8.33
C LYS A 174 -7.32 25.88 -8.97
N PHE A 175 -7.02 25.30 -10.11
CA PHE A 175 -5.80 25.55 -10.87
C PHE A 175 -6.19 26.11 -12.24
N LEU A 176 -5.72 27.32 -12.54
CA LEU A 176 -5.99 27.96 -13.82
C LEU A 176 -4.91 27.55 -14.83
N ILE A 177 -5.27 26.77 -15.83
CA ILE A 177 -4.37 26.27 -16.87
C ILE A 177 -5.04 26.55 -18.24
N ASP A 178 -4.39 27.33 -19.09
CA ASP A 178 -4.93 27.76 -20.39
C ASP A 178 -6.36 28.36 -20.32
N ASN A 179 -6.58 29.24 -19.33
CA ASN A 179 -7.88 29.88 -19.02
C ASN A 179 -9.01 28.90 -18.63
N LYS A 180 -8.66 27.66 -18.31
CA LYS A 180 -9.60 26.66 -17.78
C LYS A 180 -9.27 26.39 -16.31
N GLU A 181 -10.27 26.46 -15.43
CA GLU A 181 -10.13 25.97 -14.06
C GLU A 181 -10.25 24.45 -14.04
N VAL A 182 -9.26 23.80 -13.40
CA VAL A 182 -9.22 22.35 -13.20
C VAL A 182 -8.99 22.04 -11.72
N ASN A 183 -9.36 20.82 -11.30
CA ASN A 183 -9.12 20.33 -9.94
C ASN A 183 -7.67 19.83 -9.74
N SER A 184 -7.34 19.45 -8.50
CA SER A 184 -6.00 18.98 -8.14
C SER A 184 -5.55 17.75 -8.95
N SER A 185 -6.44 16.77 -9.14
CA SER A 185 -6.13 15.54 -9.87
C SER A 185 -5.85 15.82 -11.35
N GLU A 186 -6.70 16.65 -11.99
CA GLU A 186 -6.50 17.05 -13.39
C GLU A 186 -5.20 17.83 -13.56
N ALA A 187 -4.91 18.79 -12.67
CA ALA A 187 -3.70 19.62 -12.73
C ALA A 187 -2.43 18.75 -12.61
N LEU A 188 -2.39 17.83 -11.64
CA LEU A 188 -1.26 16.91 -11.45
C LEU A 188 -1.10 15.95 -12.62
N ASN A 189 -2.20 15.47 -13.21
CA ASN A 189 -2.15 14.60 -14.40
C ASN A 189 -1.53 15.31 -15.61
N LEU A 190 -1.76 16.61 -15.77
CA LEU A 190 -1.13 17.41 -16.85
C LEU A 190 0.40 17.48 -16.75
N LEU A 191 1.01 17.14 -15.61
CA LEU A 191 2.47 16.97 -15.50
C LEU A 191 2.99 15.73 -16.23
N THR A 192 2.11 14.85 -16.72
CA THR A 192 2.44 13.67 -17.53
C THR A 192 2.05 13.85 -19.01
N ASP A 193 1.65 15.06 -19.43
CA ASP A 193 1.29 15.33 -20.82
C ASP A 193 2.52 15.19 -21.75
N GLN A 194 2.30 14.81 -23.00
CA GLN A 194 3.37 14.73 -24.00
C GLN A 194 3.94 16.12 -24.34
N ASP A 195 3.08 17.16 -24.36
CA ASP A 195 3.49 18.53 -24.65
C ASP A 195 4.16 19.18 -23.43
N GLY A 196 5.46 19.49 -23.57
CA GLY A 196 6.25 20.19 -22.53
C GLY A 196 5.72 21.57 -22.16
N SER A 197 5.01 22.25 -23.07
CA SER A 197 4.39 23.55 -22.78
C SER A 197 3.20 23.41 -21.83
N ILE A 198 2.41 22.34 -21.97
CA ILE A 198 1.29 22.00 -21.08
C ILE A 198 1.83 21.64 -19.70
N ARG A 199 2.86 20.77 -19.63
CA ARG A 199 3.50 20.41 -18.34
C ARG A 199 4.04 21.64 -17.60
N LYS A 200 4.68 22.56 -18.34
CA LYS A 200 5.18 23.81 -17.76
C LYS A 200 4.05 24.66 -17.17
N LYS A 201 3.01 24.95 -17.94
CA LYS A 201 1.85 25.75 -17.48
C LYS A 201 1.17 25.10 -16.26
N ALA A 202 1.01 23.77 -16.29
CA ALA A 202 0.46 23.02 -15.16
C ALA A 202 1.34 23.21 -13.91
N SER A 203 2.67 23.08 -14.05
CA SER A 203 3.60 23.22 -12.93
C SER A 203 3.62 24.62 -12.33
N GLU A 204 3.53 25.68 -13.17
CA GLU A 204 3.48 27.07 -12.75
C GLU A 204 2.18 27.37 -11.99
N SER A 205 1.04 26.90 -12.51
CA SER A 205 -0.26 27.04 -11.83
C SER A 205 -0.27 26.31 -10.49
N ILE A 206 0.17 25.03 -10.46
CA ILE A 206 0.27 24.21 -9.24
C ILE A 206 1.15 24.91 -8.19
N GLY A 207 2.35 25.32 -8.58
CA GLY A 207 3.30 25.98 -7.69
C GLY A 207 2.71 27.28 -7.09
N SER A 208 2.09 28.10 -7.91
CA SER A 208 1.43 29.35 -7.47
C SER A 208 0.31 29.11 -6.45
N VAL A 209 -0.57 28.12 -6.72
CA VAL A 209 -1.68 27.77 -5.82
C VAL A 209 -1.16 27.20 -4.50
N PHE A 210 -0.18 26.30 -4.54
CA PHE A 210 0.42 25.76 -3.33
C PHE A 210 1.13 26.81 -2.50
N LYS A 211 1.86 27.72 -3.12
CA LYS A 211 2.49 28.88 -2.48
C LYS A 211 1.46 29.77 -1.76
N ALA A 212 0.36 30.09 -2.44
CA ALA A 212 -0.71 30.91 -1.86
C ALA A 212 -1.37 30.26 -0.62
N ASN A 213 -1.39 28.93 -0.57
CA ASN A 213 -1.97 28.16 0.53
C ASN A 213 -0.95 27.58 1.52
N ALA A 214 0.36 27.81 1.29
CA ALA A 214 1.44 27.17 2.06
C ALA A 214 1.31 27.39 3.58
N LYS A 215 0.86 28.57 4.02
CA LYS A 215 0.67 28.89 5.44
C LYS A 215 -0.36 27.96 6.12
N ILE A 216 -1.46 27.63 5.43
CA ILE A 216 -2.50 26.73 5.94
C ILE A 216 -1.92 25.32 6.06
N PHE A 217 -1.26 24.83 5.02
CA PHE A 217 -0.66 23.50 5.03
C PHE A 217 0.49 23.37 6.05
N THR A 218 1.27 24.45 6.25
CA THR A 218 2.28 24.53 7.33
C THR A 218 1.62 24.35 8.69
N PHE A 219 0.49 25.02 8.94
CA PHE A 219 -0.22 24.91 10.21
C PHE A 219 -0.78 23.51 10.44
N ILE A 220 -1.41 22.91 9.42
CA ILE A 220 -1.90 21.52 9.48
C ILE A 220 -0.75 20.55 9.81
N THR A 221 0.35 20.63 9.05
CA THR A 221 1.53 19.77 9.23
C THR A 221 2.13 19.90 10.64
N ASN A 222 2.32 21.13 11.12
CA ASN A 222 2.82 21.36 12.47
C ASN A 222 1.88 20.82 13.54
N THR A 223 0.57 20.94 13.34
CA THR A 223 -0.45 20.48 14.30
C THR A 223 -0.44 18.95 14.38
N LEU A 224 -0.50 18.26 13.24
CA LEU A 224 -0.49 16.80 13.18
C LEU A 224 0.83 16.20 13.67
N ALA A 225 1.96 16.81 13.30
CA ALA A 225 3.26 16.39 13.83
C ALA A 225 3.35 16.57 15.35
N LYS A 226 2.74 17.63 15.90
CA LYS A 226 2.67 17.84 17.36
C LYS A 226 1.75 16.85 18.04
N ASP A 227 0.59 16.55 17.46
CA ASP A 227 -0.35 15.52 17.94
C ASP A 227 0.36 14.17 18.03
N LYS A 228 1.08 13.78 16.96
CA LYS A 228 1.90 12.57 16.95
C LYS A 228 2.97 12.57 18.07
N ILE A 229 3.69 13.67 18.27
CA ILE A 229 4.69 13.79 19.34
C ILE A 229 4.06 13.56 20.73
N ILE A 230 2.84 14.06 20.94
CA ILE A 230 2.11 13.86 22.19
C ILE A 230 1.73 12.39 22.38
N ASN A 231 1.16 11.77 21.33
CA ASN A 231 0.82 10.35 21.34
C ASN A 231 2.06 9.46 21.58
N ASP A 232 3.15 9.71 20.85
CA ASP A 232 4.41 8.96 20.99
C ASP A 232 4.96 9.07 22.42
N LYS A 233 4.90 10.26 23.03
CA LYS A 233 5.35 10.48 24.40
C LYS A 233 4.56 9.63 25.41
N TRP A 234 3.23 9.66 25.32
CA TRP A 234 2.38 8.91 26.26
C TRP A 234 2.50 7.41 26.07
N ARG A 235 2.71 6.96 24.83
CA ARG A 235 2.89 5.55 24.46
C ARG A 235 4.34 5.05 24.56
N ASN A 236 5.27 5.87 25.08
CA ASN A 236 6.69 5.52 25.24
C ASN A 236 7.41 5.12 23.94
N TYR A 237 7.07 5.74 22.81
CA TYR A 237 7.88 5.60 21.60
C TYR A 237 9.09 6.54 21.65
N ALA A 238 10.29 6.01 21.40
CA ALA A 238 11.53 6.78 21.45
C ALA A 238 11.69 7.69 20.22
N ASN A 239 11.40 7.14 19.05
CA ASN A 239 11.52 7.83 17.78
C ASN A 239 10.16 7.98 17.07
N PRO A 240 9.99 9.01 16.23
CA PRO A 240 8.73 9.23 15.53
C PRO A 240 8.31 8.07 14.61
N VAL A 241 9.28 7.30 14.10
CA VAL A 241 9.03 6.16 13.19
C VAL A 241 8.66 4.87 13.93
N ASP A 242 8.95 4.75 15.23
CA ASP A 242 8.85 3.48 15.96
C ASP A 242 7.44 2.89 15.95
N SER A 243 6.40 3.74 16.07
CA SER A 243 5.01 3.28 16.02
C SER A 243 4.65 2.69 14.65
N ARG A 244 5.20 3.24 13.57
CA ARG A 244 5.02 2.72 12.20
C ARG A 244 5.76 1.40 12.03
N ASN A 245 7.00 1.32 12.48
CA ASN A 245 7.80 0.09 12.42
C ASN A 245 7.11 -1.05 13.18
N LEU A 246 6.59 -0.75 14.36
CA LEU A 246 5.84 -1.74 15.15
C LEU A 246 4.57 -2.20 14.42
N ALA A 247 3.81 -1.28 13.82
CA ALA A 247 2.61 -1.61 13.05
C ALA A 247 2.92 -2.45 11.80
N ASN A 248 4.06 -2.19 11.15
CA ASN A 248 4.50 -2.95 9.97
C ASN A 248 5.21 -4.27 10.32
N ASN A 249 5.34 -4.61 11.61
CA ASN A 249 6.06 -5.79 12.08
C ASN A 249 7.52 -5.85 11.60
N ILE A 250 8.24 -4.73 11.69
CA ILE A 250 9.62 -4.61 11.22
C ILE A 250 10.48 -3.89 12.24
N GLU A 251 11.75 -4.25 12.36
CA GLU A 251 12.69 -3.60 13.24
C GLU A 251 13.28 -2.33 12.61
N GLY A 252 13.60 -1.34 13.43
CA GLY A 252 14.11 -0.05 12.98
C GLY A 252 15.44 -0.15 12.22
N ASP A 253 16.32 -1.08 12.61
CA ASP A 253 17.62 -1.31 11.95
C ASP A 253 17.46 -1.85 10.51
N VAL A 254 16.39 -2.60 10.22
CA VAL A 254 16.05 -3.04 8.87
C VAL A 254 15.62 -1.86 8.00
N VAL A 255 14.76 -0.98 8.54
CA VAL A 255 14.31 0.23 7.81
C VAL A 255 15.46 1.18 7.53
N GLU A 256 16.38 1.37 8.49
CA GLU A 256 17.58 2.17 8.30
C GLU A 256 18.54 1.54 7.28
N ALA A 257 18.70 0.20 7.27
CA ALA A 257 19.51 -0.49 6.26
C ALA A 257 18.96 -0.26 4.84
N LEU A 258 17.64 -0.37 4.65
CA LEU A 258 16.97 -0.04 3.39
C LEU A 258 17.21 1.41 2.99
N SER A 259 16.90 2.37 3.88
CA SER A 259 17.02 3.80 3.56
C SER A 259 18.44 4.17 3.18
N ASN A 260 19.44 3.68 3.93
CA ASN A 260 20.85 3.93 3.65
C ASN A 260 21.29 3.29 2.32
N SER A 261 20.85 2.07 2.00
CA SER A 261 21.15 1.44 0.71
C SER A 261 20.58 2.24 -0.46
N VAL A 262 19.31 2.64 -0.39
CA VAL A 262 18.66 3.44 -1.43
C VAL A 262 19.38 4.77 -1.63
N GLN A 263 19.72 5.49 -0.54
CA GLN A 263 20.43 6.76 -0.62
C GLN A 263 21.83 6.60 -1.27
N ASN A 264 22.55 5.52 -0.97
CA ASN A 264 23.86 5.23 -1.58
C ASN A 264 23.76 4.90 -3.09
N HIS A 265 22.56 4.52 -3.57
CA HIS A 265 22.32 4.21 -4.98
C HIS A 265 21.77 5.39 -5.79
N TYR A 266 21.51 6.56 -5.21
CA TYR A 266 21.01 7.72 -5.95
C TYR A 266 21.84 8.05 -7.20
N LEU A 267 23.17 8.04 -7.07
CA LEU A 267 24.08 8.30 -8.20
C LEU A 267 23.93 7.30 -9.34
N LYS A 268 23.73 6.02 -9.01
CA LYS A 268 23.65 4.93 -9.99
C LYS A 268 22.26 4.77 -10.61
N ILE A 269 21.22 5.21 -9.92
CA ILE A 269 19.82 5.05 -10.34
C ILE A 269 19.27 6.39 -10.84
N SER A 270 18.72 7.23 -9.95
CA SER A 270 18.00 8.44 -10.35
C SER A 270 18.85 9.47 -11.06
N HIS A 271 20.06 9.77 -10.53
CA HIS A 271 20.94 10.76 -11.17
C HIS A 271 21.36 10.30 -12.57
N ARG A 272 21.72 9.01 -12.72
CA ARG A 272 22.09 8.43 -14.02
C ARG A 272 20.91 8.45 -14.98
N TYR A 273 19.75 7.99 -14.55
CA TYR A 273 18.55 7.95 -15.38
C TYR A 273 18.12 9.34 -15.85
N TYR A 274 18.06 10.33 -14.96
CA TYR A 274 17.69 11.69 -15.35
C TYR A 274 18.73 12.37 -16.25
N LYS A 275 20.00 12.00 -16.14
CA LYS A 275 21.02 12.41 -17.11
C LYS A 275 20.79 11.81 -18.49
N LEU A 276 20.36 10.55 -18.59
CA LEU A 276 19.96 9.92 -19.86
C LEU A 276 18.70 10.58 -20.42
N LYS A 277 17.69 10.75 -19.58
CA LYS A 277 16.42 11.39 -19.98
C LYS A 277 16.64 12.83 -20.46
N SER A 278 17.53 13.62 -19.83
CA SER A 278 17.82 14.98 -20.32
C SER A 278 18.39 14.98 -21.73
N LYS A 279 19.26 14.02 -22.07
CA LYS A 279 19.80 13.87 -23.43
C LYS A 279 18.70 13.50 -24.44
N ILE A 280 17.79 12.57 -24.10
CA ILE A 280 16.66 12.16 -24.93
C ILE A 280 15.74 13.35 -25.24
N PHE A 281 15.53 14.24 -24.27
CA PHE A 281 14.75 15.46 -24.43
C PHE A 281 15.52 16.64 -25.02
N ASN A 282 16.78 16.43 -25.45
CA ASN A 282 17.67 17.48 -25.98
C ASN A 282 17.78 18.69 -25.04
N LYS A 283 17.96 18.44 -23.74
CA LYS A 283 18.11 19.45 -22.68
C LYS A 283 19.39 19.23 -21.90
N ASP A 284 20.06 20.30 -21.49
CA ASP A 284 21.19 20.22 -20.56
C ASP A 284 20.75 19.72 -19.19
N LYS A 285 19.58 20.20 -18.73
CA LYS A 285 18.89 19.77 -17.53
C LYS A 285 17.40 19.64 -17.82
N LEU A 286 16.76 18.64 -17.21
CA LEU A 286 15.31 18.56 -17.18
C LEU A 286 14.75 19.61 -16.21
N ASN A 287 13.61 20.18 -16.52
CA ASN A 287 12.85 20.89 -15.48
C ASN A 287 12.11 19.86 -14.62
N PHE A 288 11.77 20.19 -13.38
CA PHE A 288 11.08 19.26 -12.47
C PHE A 288 9.75 18.75 -13.05
N TRP A 289 9.06 19.53 -13.88
CA TRP A 289 7.83 19.11 -14.57
C TRP A 289 8.06 18.14 -15.73
N ASP A 290 9.31 17.96 -16.18
CA ASP A 290 9.67 16.97 -17.20
C ASP A 290 10.02 15.61 -16.58
N ARG A 291 10.09 15.50 -15.25
CA ARG A 291 10.49 14.28 -14.55
C ARG A 291 9.66 13.06 -14.96
N ASN A 292 8.33 13.21 -15.00
CA ASN A 292 7.39 12.17 -15.39
C ASN A 292 6.85 12.36 -16.83
N ALA A 293 7.54 13.14 -17.67
CA ALA A 293 7.19 13.28 -19.07
C ALA A 293 7.32 11.92 -19.78
N PRO A 294 6.31 11.48 -20.56
CA PRO A 294 6.36 10.21 -21.26
C PRO A 294 7.52 10.17 -22.27
N TYR A 295 8.05 8.96 -22.51
CA TYR A 295 9.08 8.76 -23.53
C TYR A 295 8.55 9.19 -24.91
N PRO A 296 9.34 9.94 -25.71
CA PRO A 296 8.96 10.27 -27.08
C PRO A 296 8.69 8.99 -27.90
N ASP A 297 7.79 9.04 -28.83
CA ASP A 297 7.39 7.92 -29.69
C ASP A 297 6.61 6.78 -28.98
N SER A 298 5.99 7.07 -27.86
CA SER A 298 5.08 6.11 -27.23
C SER A 298 3.90 5.79 -28.17
N THR A 299 3.79 4.53 -28.60
CA THR A 299 2.65 4.08 -29.40
C THR A 299 1.42 3.90 -28.50
N ASN A 300 0.30 4.55 -28.84
CA ASN A 300 -1.00 4.34 -28.18
C ASN A 300 -1.64 3.00 -28.66
N LYS A 301 -0.89 1.89 -28.57
CA LYS A 301 -1.44 0.57 -28.90
C LYS A 301 -2.51 0.21 -27.88
N LYS A 302 -3.71 -0.08 -28.37
CA LYS A 302 -4.77 -0.63 -27.51
C LYS A 302 -4.64 -2.15 -27.43
N ILE A 303 -4.69 -2.66 -26.21
CA ILE A 303 -4.67 -4.09 -25.88
C ILE A 303 -6.09 -4.47 -25.46
N SER A 304 -6.69 -5.44 -26.12
CA SER A 304 -8.02 -5.93 -25.74
C SER A 304 -7.97 -6.65 -24.38
N TRP A 305 -9.12 -6.75 -23.71
CA TRP A 305 -9.21 -7.49 -22.43
C TRP A 305 -8.76 -8.95 -22.58
N LYS A 306 -9.18 -9.60 -23.68
CA LYS A 306 -8.78 -10.98 -23.96
C LYS A 306 -7.28 -11.14 -24.18
N GLU A 307 -6.67 -10.17 -24.87
CA GLU A 307 -5.22 -10.15 -25.07
C GLU A 307 -4.48 -9.93 -23.76
N ALA A 308 -4.95 -8.99 -22.91
CA ALA A 308 -4.40 -8.74 -21.58
C ALA A 308 -4.47 -10.01 -20.68
N GLN A 309 -5.62 -10.67 -20.67
CA GLN A 309 -5.82 -11.93 -19.98
C GLN A 309 -4.78 -12.98 -20.43
N ASN A 310 -4.62 -13.17 -21.75
CA ASN A 310 -3.67 -14.15 -22.28
C ASN A 310 -2.22 -13.81 -21.91
N ILE A 311 -1.83 -12.53 -21.96
CA ILE A 311 -0.49 -12.06 -21.59
C ILE A 311 -0.21 -12.37 -20.12
N VAL A 312 -1.13 -12.02 -19.22
CA VAL A 312 -0.91 -12.19 -17.79
C VAL A 312 -0.91 -13.67 -17.40
N LEU A 313 -1.88 -14.47 -17.87
CA LEU A 313 -1.93 -15.92 -17.60
C LEU A 313 -0.69 -16.62 -18.11
N LYS A 314 -0.23 -16.33 -19.33
CA LYS A 314 1.01 -16.89 -19.86
C LYS A 314 2.20 -16.54 -18.98
N SER A 315 2.31 -15.28 -18.53
CA SER A 315 3.41 -14.83 -17.67
C SER A 315 3.44 -15.55 -16.32
N TYR A 316 2.28 -15.83 -15.75
CA TYR A 316 2.13 -16.60 -14.52
C TYR A 316 2.46 -18.08 -14.73
N GLY A 317 1.97 -18.68 -15.84
CA GLY A 317 2.22 -20.07 -16.19
C GLY A 317 3.68 -20.38 -16.53
N ASP A 318 4.38 -19.45 -17.19
CA ASP A 318 5.83 -19.56 -17.46
C ASP A 318 6.63 -19.61 -16.14
N PHE A 319 6.11 -18.99 -15.07
CA PHE A 319 6.70 -19.10 -13.74
C PHE A 319 6.22 -20.35 -13.00
N ASP A 320 4.90 -20.51 -12.77
CA ASP A 320 4.35 -21.63 -12.01
C ASP A 320 2.90 -21.95 -12.39
N SER A 321 2.60 -23.24 -12.60
CA SER A 321 1.27 -23.69 -13.03
C SER A 321 0.19 -23.55 -11.94
N GLU A 322 0.53 -23.60 -10.64
CA GLU A 322 -0.42 -23.38 -9.52
C GLU A 322 -0.90 -21.92 -9.55
N LEU A 323 0.02 -20.97 -9.78
CA LEU A 323 -0.34 -19.54 -9.88
C LEU A 323 -1.19 -19.25 -11.12
N GLU A 324 -0.88 -19.84 -12.29
CA GLU A 324 -1.69 -19.72 -13.48
C GLU A 324 -3.12 -20.23 -13.25
N GLN A 325 -3.27 -21.41 -12.64
CA GLN A 325 -4.58 -21.99 -12.36
C GLN A 325 -5.39 -21.12 -11.40
N ILE A 326 -4.77 -20.57 -10.37
CA ILE A 326 -5.45 -19.64 -9.44
C ILE A 326 -5.86 -18.36 -10.19
N ALA A 327 -4.94 -17.74 -10.97
CA ALA A 327 -5.25 -16.56 -11.75
C ALA A 327 -6.38 -16.80 -12.76
N GLN A 328 -6.44 -18.00 -13.39
CA GLN A 328 -7.50 -18.39 -14.30
C GLN A 328 -8.88 -18.40 -13.63
N LEU A 329 -8.97 -18.78 -12.33
CA LEU A 329 -10.24 -18.75 -11.58
C LEU A 329 -10.85 -17.35 -11.52
N PHE A 330 -10.02 -16.31 -11.40
CA PHE A 330 -10.50 -14.93 -11.35
C PHE A 330 -11.24 -14.53 -12.62
N PHE A 331 -10.80 -15.03 -13.76
CA PHE A 331 -11.46 -14.79 -15.06
C PHE A 331 -12.69 -15.68 -15.23
N ASP A 332 -12.58 -16.98 -14.94
CA ASP A 332 -13.66 -17.95 -15.17
C ASP A 332 -14.87 -17.75 -14.26
N LYS A 333 -14.64 -17.25 -13.05
CA LYS A 333 -15.65 -17.07 -12.00
C LYS A 333 -16.18 -15.65 -11.87
N ASN A 334 -15.76 -14.72 -12.73
CA ASN A 334 -16.09 -13.29 -12.64
C ASN A 334 -15.75 -12.68 -11.27
N TRP A 335 -14.50 -12.87 -10.81
CA TRP A 335 -14.00 -12.26 -9.58
C TRP A 335 -13.34 -10.89 -9.84
N ILE A 336 -13.34 -10.43 -11.10
CA ILE A 336 -12.78 -9.16 -11.52
C ILE A 336 -13.89 -8.24 -12.02
N ASP A 337 -13.93 -7.00 -11.51
CA ASP A 337 -14.71 -5.90 -12.06
C ASP A 337 -13.77 -4.94 -12.79
N ALA A 338 -13.83 -4.94 -14.15
CA ALA A 338 -12.95 -4.14 -15.00
C ALA A 338 -13.70 -3.08 -15.83
N GLU A 339 -15.04 -3.06 -15.75
CA GLU A 339 -15.87 -2.14 -16.52
C GLU A 339 -15.64 -0.68 -16.10
N LEU A 340 -15.64 0.21 -17.11
CA LEU A 340 -15.60 1.66 -16.88
C LEU A 340 -17.03 2.16 -16.68
N LYS A 341 -17.35 2.65 -15.49
CA LYS A 341 -18.66 3.22 -15.18
C LYS A 341 -18.56 4.37 -14.18
N GLU A 342 -19.54 5.28 -14.30
CA GLU A 342 -19.69 6.39 -13.37
C GLU A 342 -20.02 5.88 -11.95
N GLY A 343 -19.47 6.56 -10.95
CA GLY A 343 -19.67 6.17 -9.55
C GLY A 343 -18.86 4.97 -9.08
N LYS A 344 -17.97 4.43 -9.92
CA LYS A 344 -17.02 3.39 -9.52
C LYS A 344 -15.77 4.02 -8.90
N SER A 345 -15.21 3.35 -7.89
CA SER A 345 -13.96 3.77 -7.26
C SER A 345 -12.83 3.94 -8.29
N PRO A 346 -12.07 5.03 -8.24
CA PRO A 346 -10.91 5.21 -9.10
C PRO A 346 -9.75 4.30 -8.66
N GLY A 347 -8.86 3.97 -9.61
CA GLY A 347 -7.71 3.11 -9.35
C GLY A 347 -8.01 1.62 -9.48
N ALA A 348 -7.28 0.79 -8.73
CA ALA A 348 -7.44 -0.66 -8.67
C ALA A 348 -7.10 -1.17 -7.27
N PHE A 349 -7.65 -2.32 -6.91
CA PHE A 349 -7.31 -3.05 -5.68
C PHE A 349 -7.72 -4.52 -5.77
N SER A 350 -7.07 -5.36 -4.98
CA SER A 350 -7.52 -6.72 -4.66
C SER A 350 -7.98 -6.78 -3.21
N ALA A 351 -9.25 -7.14 -2.98
CA ALA A 351 -9.85 -7.31 -1.67
C ALA A 351 -9.73 -8.77 -1.22
N SER A 352 -9.05 -9.02 -0.10
CA SER A 352 -8.84 -10.37 0.45
C SER A 352 -10.12 -11.05 0.91
N THR A 353 -11.13 -10.28 1.25
CA THR A 353 -12.41 -10.74 1.80
C THR A 353 -12.25 -11.65 3.04
N ILE A 354 -12.94 -12.77 3.10
CA ILE A 354 -12.84 -13.74 4.19
C ILE A 354 -12.37 -15.10 3.67
N PRO A 355 -11.73 -15.94 4.52
CA PRO A 355 -11.18 -17.23 4.10
C PRO A 355 -12.20 -18.21 3.49
N SER A 356 -13.47 -18.16 3.92
CA SER A 356 -14.55 -19.01 3.39
C SER A 356 -15.09 -18.56 2.02
N ILE A 357 -14.68 -17.37 1.55
CA ILE A 357 -14.97 -16.85 0.21
C ILE A 357 -13.62 -16.69 -0.51
N HIS A 358 -13.56 -16.01 -1.62
CA HIS A 358 -12.34 -15.77 -2.39
C HIS A 358 -12.09 -14.27 -2.54
N PRO A 359 -10.88 -13.86 -2.90
CA PRO A 359 -10.58 -12.46 -3.20
C PRO A 359 -11.35 -11.94 -4.41
N TYR A 360 -11.56 -10.62 -4.45
CA TYR A 360 -12.16 -9.91 -5.57
C TYR A 360 -11.25 -8.76 -6.02
N ILE A 361 -11.17 -8.53 -7.32
CA ILE A 361 -10.37 -7.47 -7.92
C ILE A 361 -11.27 -6.41 -8.53
N LEU A 362 -10.98 -5.12 -8.22
CA LEU A 362 -11.54 -3.98 -8.92
C LEU A 362 -10.44 -3.28 -9.70
N MET A 363 -10.70 -2.93 -10.96
CA MET A 363 -9.84 -2.06 -11.75
C MET A 363 -10.65 -1.28 -12.78
N ASN A 364 -10.04 -0.28 -13.41
CA ASN A 364 -10.61 0.49 -14.50
C ASN A 364 -9.78 0.24 -15.76
N TYR A 365 -10.27 -0.61 -16.69
CA TYR A 365 -9.50 -1.06 -17.83
C TYR A 365 -9.76 -0.19 -19.08
N HIS A 366 -8.76 0.60 -19.51
CA HIS A 366 -8.80 1.47 -20.69
C HIS A 366 -8.12 0.87 -21.93
N GLY A 367 -7.51 -0.31 -21.82
CA GLY A 367 -6.78 -0.98 -22.89
C GLY A 367 -5.36 -0.46 -23.12
N LYS A 368 -4.73 0.15 -22.14
CA LYS A 368 -3.34 0.61 -22.20
C LYS A 368 -2.39 -0.45 -21.65
N THR A 369 -1.12 -0.42 -22.06
CA THR A 369 -0.07 -1.30 -21.48
C THR A 369 -0.02 -1.21 -19.95
N ARG A 370 -0.19 0.00 -19.39
CA ARG A 370 -0.26 0.19 -17.95
C ARG A 370 -1.40 -0.60 -17.31
N ASP A 371 -2.55 -0.71 -17.97
CA ASP A 371 -3.69 -1.45 -17.41
C ASP A 371 -3.42 -2.96 -17.38
N VAL A 372 -2.63 -3.48 -18.33
CA VAL A 372 -2.17 -4.87 -18.31
C VAL A 372 -1.22 -5.11 -17.13
N MET A 373 -0.32 -4.15 -16.86
CA MET A 373 0.56 -4.21 -15.69
C MET A 373 -0.23 -4.15 -14.38
N THR A 374 -1.24 -3.26 -14.31
CA THR A 374 -2.17 -3.18 -13.16
C THR A 374 -2.93 -4.49 -12.98
N LEU A 375 -3.43 -5.11 -14.06
CA LEU A 375 -4.10 -6.41 -13.99
C LEU A 375 -3.17 -7.49 -13.42
N ALA A 376 -1.91 -7.54 -13.88
CA ALA A 376 -0.92 -8.46 -13.36
C ALA A 376 -0.63 -8.19 -11.86
N HIS A 377 -0.54 -6.94 -11.46
CA HIS A 377 -0.34 -6.53 -10.07
C HIS A 377 -1.48 -7.01 -9.17
N GLU A 378 -2.73 -6.66 -9.51
CA GLU A 378 -3.89 -7.02 -8.69
C GLU A 378 -4.15 -8.55 -8.67
N LEU A 379 -3.90 -9.25 -9.78
CA LEU A 379 -3.93 -10.71 -9.80
C LEU A 379 -2.85 -11.33 -8.89
N GLY A 380 -1.68 -10.70 -8.79
CA GLY A 380 -0.65 -11.13 -7.84
C GLY A 380 -1.14 -11.07 -6.39
N HIS A 381 -1.73 -9.95 -5.99
CA HIS A 381 -2.41 -9.85 -4.70
C HIS A 381 -3.50 -10.90 -4.54
N GLY A 382 -4.37 -11.07 -5.55
CA GLY A 382 -5.44 -12.06 -5.53
C GLY A 382 -4.92 -13.49 -5.34
N CYS A 383 -3.88 -13.90 -6.07
CA CYS A 383 -3.25 -15.21 -5.90
C CYS A 383 -2.66 -15.39 -4.51
N HIS A 384 -1.97 -14.37 -3.98
CA HIS A 384 -1.41 -14.38 -2.62
C HIS A 384 -2.50 -14.56 -1.57
N GLN A 385 -3.55 -13.75 -1.63
CA GLN A 385 -4.69 -13.80 -0.72
C GLN A 385 -5.43 -15.15 -0.79
N TYR A 386 -5.59 -15.70 -2.00
CA TYR A 386 -6.18 -17.03 -2.19
C TYR A 386 -5.34 -18.13 -1.54
N LEU A 387 -4.02 -18.09 -1.70
CA LEU A 387 -3.11 -19.07 -1.11
C LEU A 387 -3.04 -18.95 0.42
N SER A 388 -3.01 -17.74 0.96
CA SER A 388 -2.92 -17.49 2.40
C SER A 388 -4.24 -17.73 3.14
N ALA A 389 -5.39 -17.73 2.46
CA ALA A 389 -6.71 -17.93 3.07
C ALA A 389 -6.80 -19.20 3.95
N LYS A 390 -6.04 -20.24 3.62
CA LYS A 390 -5.96 -21.50 4.41
C LYS A 390 -5.43 -21.30 5.83
N GLN A 391 -4.79 -20.17 6.13
CA GLN A 391 -4.32 -19.84 7.48
C GLN A 391 -5.46 -19.44 8.43
N GLY A 392 -6.66 -19.12 7.92
CA GLY A 392 -7.80 -18.62 8.69
C GLY A 392 -7.83 -17.09 8.76
N MET A 393 -8.89 -16.54 9.33
CA MET A 393 -9.18 -15.10 9.31
C MET A 393 -8.08 -14.25 10.00
N LEU A 394 -7.56 -14.73 11.14
CA LEU A 394 -6.58 -14.00 11.93
C LEU A 394 -5.14 -14.09 11.39
N LEU A 395 -4.86 -15.08 10.54
CA LEU A 395 -3.51 -15.38 10.08
C LEU A 395 -3.34 -15.30 8.55
N SER A 396 -4.42 -15.14 7.77
CA SER A 396 -4.33 -15.00 6.31
C SER A 396 -3.80 -13.64 5.88
N GLY A 397 -4.03 -12.58 6.68
CA GLY A 397 -3.59 -11.23 6.40
C GLY A 397 -2.06 -11.14 6.35
N THR A 398 -1.51 -10.85 5.17
CA THR A 398 -0.07 -10.72 4.99
C THR A 398 0.41 -9.37 5.55
N PRO A 399 1.49 -9.35 6.36
CA PRO A 399 2.10 -8.10 6.81
C PRO A 399 2.47 -7.20 5.63
N LEU A 400 2.32 -5.89 5.80
CA LEU A 400 2.56 -4.90 4.75
C LEU A 400 3.94 -5.05 4.07
N THR A 401 4.96 -5.46 4.83
CA THR A 401 6.32 -5.72 4.34
C THR A 401 6.41 -6.88 3.34
N LEU A 402 5.44 -7.78 3.34
CA LEU A 402 5.37 -8.93 2.43
C LEU A 402 4.18 -8.85 1.48
N SER A 403 3.30 -7.86 1.62
CA SER A 403 2.06 -7.80 0.81
C SER A 403 2.34 -7.68 -0.68
N GLU A 404 3.41 -6.97 -1.06
CA GLU A 404 3.79 -6.75 -2.45
C GLU A 404 4.57 -7.91 -3.10
N THR A 405 4.88 -8.97 -2.35
CA THR A 405 5.73 -10.06 -2.86
C THR A 405 5.14 -10.76 -4.08
N ALA A 406 3.83 -10.86 -4.19
CA ALA A 406 3.19 -11.50 -5.33
C ALA A 406 2.78 -10.50 -6.43
N SER A 407 2.31 -9.32 -6.06
CA SER A 407 1.85 -8.29 -6.99
C SER A 407 3.00 -7.76 -7.87
N VAL A 408 4.07 -7.26 -7.24
CA VAL A 408 5.23 -6.73 -7.97
C VAL A 408 6.00 -7.85 -8.70
N PHE A 409 6.02 -9.08 -8.15
CA PHE A 409 6.62 -10.22 -8.84
C PHE A 409 5.84 -10.59 -10.11
N GLY A 410 4.53 -10.73 -10.03
CA GLY A 410 3.66 -11.00 -11.18
C GLY A 410 3.72 -9.91 -12.25
N GLU A 411 3.79 -8.66 -11.79
CA GLU A 411 4.01 -7.50 -12.65
C GLU A 411 5.35 -7.60 -13.39
N MET A 412 6.44 -7.96 -12.71
CA MET A 412 7.76 -8.09 -13.33
C MET A 412 7.81 -9.25 -14.34
N MET A 413 7.17 -10.40 -14.05
CA MET A 413 7.07 -11.50 -15.01
C MET A 413 6.29 -11.07 -16.27
N THR A 414 5.21 -10.32 -16.08
CA THR A 414 4.41 -9.78 -17.20
C THR A 414 5.20 -8.74 -17.99
N PHE A 415 5.95 -7.86 -17.32
CA PHE A 415 6.84 -6.90 -17.97
C PHE A 415 7.90 -7.60 -18.85
N ARG A 416 8.54 -8.65 -18.34
CA ARG A 416 9.53 -9.45 -19.10
C ARG A 416 8.91 -10.09 -20.34
N ASN A 417 7.71 -10.65 -20.20
CA ASN A 417 6.97 -11.22 -21.34
C ASN A 417 6.66 -10.15 -22.41
N LEU A 418 6.21 -8.96 -22.00
CA LEU A 418 6.00 -7.84 -22.90
C LEU A 418 7.28 -7.38 -23.59
N LEU A 419 8.41 -7.32 -22.88
CA LEU A 419 9.71 -6.97 -23.45
C LEU A 419 10.16 -7.97 -24.52
N GLU A 420 10.00 -9.26 -24.26
CA GLU A 420 10.41 -10.31 -25.20
C GLU A 420 9.68 -10.21 -26.54
N HIS A 421 8.41 -9.83 -26.51
CA HIS A 421 7.55 -9.74 -27.70
C HIS A 421 7.46 -8.33 -28.31
N SER A 422 8.25 -7.37 -27.77
CA SER A 422 8.21 -5.97 -28.18
C SER A 422 9.12 -5.67 -29.37
N THR A 423 8.72 -4.69 -30.19
CA THR A 423 9.59 -4.06 -31.19
C THR A 423 10.67 -3.23 -30.50
N LYS A 424 11.73 -2.82 -31.22
CA LYS A 424 12.80 -1.96 -30.67
C LYS A 424 12.27 -0.65 -30.08
N SER A 425 11.26 -0.03 -30.69
CA SER A 425 10.66 1.21 -30.19
C SER A 425 9.82 0.95 -28.93
N GLU A 426 8.96 -0.08 -28.94
CA GLU A 426 8.17 -0.47 -27.78
C GLU A 426 9.06 -0.87 -26.59
N ARG A 427 10.19 -1.55 -26.85
CA ARG A 427 11.14 -1.95 -25.81
C ARG A 427 11.72 -0.74 -25.06
N LYS A 428 12.12 0.31 -25.77
CA LYS A 428 12.62 1.56 -25.16
C LYS A 428 11.56 2.20 -24.27
N TYR A 429 10.31 2.27 -24.76
CA TYR A 429 9.20 2.81 -24.01
C TYR A 429 8.92 1.98 -22.73
N LEU A 430 8.86 0.67 -22.84
CA LEU A 430 8.61 -0.24 -21.73
C LEU A 430 9.71 -0.11 -20.65
N LEU A 431 10.98 -0.11 -21.05
CA LEU A 431 12.11 0.06 -20.14
C LEU A 431 12.07 1.42 -19.45
N ALA A 432 11.87 2.52 -20.19
CA ALA A 432 11.78 3.84 -19.61
C ALA A 432 10.64 3.96 -18.60
N SER A 433 9.46 3.44 -18.95
CA SER A 433 8.28 3.44 -18.09
C SER A 433 8.52 2.65 -16.80
N LYS A 434 9.09 1.43 -16.89
CA LYS A 434 9.38 0.59 -15.72
C LYS A 434 10.43 1.21 -14.80
N ILE A 435 11.50 1.77 -15.38
CA ILE A 435 12.54 2.46 -14.60
C ILE A 435 11.95 3.67 -13.86
N GLU A 436 11.10 4.48 -14.52
CA GLU A 436 10.45 5.64 -13.89
C GLU A 436 9.52 5.22 -12.75
N ASP A 437 8.78 4.13 -12.94
CA ASP A 437 7.92 3.57 -11.93
C ASP A 437 8.73 3.13 -10.69
N MET A 438 9.81 2.37 -10.89
CA MET A 438 10.69 1.95 -9.79
C MET A 438 11.39 3.13 -9.11
N ILE A 439 11.81 4.17 -9.86
CA ILE A 439 12.35 5.40 -9.27
C ILE A 439 11.29 6.11 -8.41
N ASN A 440 10.03 6.16 -8.85
CA ASN A 440 8.95 6.76 -8.08
C ASN A 440 8.59 5.92 -6.84
N THR A 441 8.68 4.60 -6.92
CA THR A 441 8.35 3.67 -5.83
C THR A 441 9.49 3.53 -4.81
N VAL A 442 10.75 3.54 -5.25
CA VAL A 442 11.90 3.33 -4.36
C VAL A 442 12.56 4.66 -3.98
N ILE A 443 13.11 5.37 -4.96
CA ILE A 443 13.93 6.57 -4.70
C ILE A 443 13.11 7.70 -4.10
N ARG A 444 11.96 7.99 -4.72
CA ARG A 444 11.06 9.06 -4.27
C ARG A 444 10.48 8.78 -2.88
N GLN A 445 10.06 7.55 -2.62
CA GLN A 445 9.45 7.22 -1.33
C GLN A 445 10.47 7.25 -0.18
N ILE A 446 11.71 6.84 -0.40
CA ILE A 446 12.78 7.02 0.60
C ILE A 446 13.13 8.51 0.78
N SER A 447 13.11 9.31 -0.28
CA SER A 447 13.26 10.76 -0.16
C SER A 447 12.15 11.39 0.69
N PHE A 448 10.92 10.91 0.59
CA PHE A 448 9.79 11.32 1.43
C PHE A 448 9.97 10.86 2.88
N PHE A 449 10.42 9.64 3.09
CA PHE A 449 10.74 9.12 4.41
C PHE A 449 11.80 9.97 5.12
N GLU A 450 12.87 10.34 4.44
CA GLU A 450 13.90 11.23 4.99
C GLU A 450 13.36 12.64 5.29
N PHE A 451 12.47 13.17 4.44
CA PHE A 451 11.78 14.42 4.71
C PHE A 451 10.96 14.34 6.02
N GLU A 452 10.17 13.29 6.21
CA GLU A 452 9.39 13.09 7.45
C GLU A 452 10.30 12.95 8.67
N LYS A 453 11.41 12.19 8.56
CA LYS A 453 12.38 12.03 9.66
C LYS A 453 12.92 13.38 10.13
N ILE A 454 13.36 14.23 9.20
CA ILE A 454 13.92 15.55 9.53
C ILE A 454 12.81 16.44 10.12
N LEU A 455 11.67 16.53 9.45
CA LEU A 455 10.52 17.36 9.87
C LEU A 455 10.05 17.02 11.29
N HIS A 456 9.76 15.75 11.56
CA HIS A 456 9.27 15.32 12.88
C HIS A 456 10.32 15.52 13.98
N ASN A 457 11.61 15.30 13.70
CA ASN A 457 12.69 15.51 14.68
C ASN A 457 12.92 17.00 14.98
N GLU A 458 12.83 17.88 13.97
CA GLU A 458 12.93 19.33 14.21
C GLU A 458 11.69 19.86 14.92
N ARG A 459 10.48 19.34 14.59
CA ARG A 459 9.24 19.74 15.24
C ARG A 459 9.19 19.43 16.75
N LYS A 460 9.96 18.44 17.22
CA LYS A 460 10.14 18.19 18.67
C LYS A 460 10.73 19.42 19.40
N LYS A 461 11.54 20.22 18.70
CA LYS A 461 12.21 21.40 19.27
C LYS A 461 11.35 22.68 19.21
N GLY A 462 10.35 22.73 18.35
CA GLY A 462 9.48 23.89 18.19
C GLY A 462 8.64 23.82 16.91
N GLU A 463 7.77 24.81 16.72
CA GLU A 463 6.99 24.95 15.48
C GLU A 463 7.90 25.36 14.31
N LEU A 464 7.69 24.73 13.16
CA LEU A 464 8.50 24.98 11.96
C LEU A 464 7.83 26.06 11.09
N PRO A 465 8.56 27.12 10.70
CA PRO A 465 8.06 28.06 9.70
C PRO A 465 7.96 27.41 8.32
N THR A 466 7.13 27.97 7.44
CA THR A 466 6.94 27.47 6.06
C THR A 466 8.26 27.35 5.32
N GLU A 467 9.14 28.34 5.49
CA GLU A 467 10.45 28.40 4.84
C GLU A 467 11.31 27.19 5.22
N ARG A 468 11.30 26.80 6.53
CA ARG A 468 12.08 25.65 6.98
C ARG A 468 11.55 24.33 6.42
N ILE A 469 10.23 24.17 6.35
CA ILE A 469 9.63 22.96 5.72
C ILE A 469 10.01 22.90 4.23
N CYS A 470 9.95 24.03 3.53
CA CYS A 470 10.41 24.14 2.13
C CYS A 470 11.90 23.81 1.97
N GLU A 471 12.76 24.24 2.90
CA GLU A 471 14.19 23.91 2.89
C GLU A 471 14.41 22.41 3.06
N ILE A 472 13.79 21.78 4.05
CA ILE A 472 13.88 20.32 4.28
C ILE A 472 13.41 19.54 3.03
N TRP A 473 12.30 19.99 2.41
CA TRP A 473 11.83 19.42 1.15
C TRP A 473 12.89 19.51 0.06
N MET A 474 13.45 20.70 -0.18
CA MET A 474 14.45 20.92 -1.22
C MET A 474 15.76 20.17 -0.96
N GLU A 475 16.20 20.05 0.30
CA GLU A 475 17.35 19.24 0.70
C GLU A 475 17.18 17.77 0.26
N THR A 476 16.05 17.16 0.62
CA THR A 476 15.79 15.74 0.32
C THR A 476 15.54 15.50 -1.16
N GLN A 477 14.80 16.39 -1.83
CA GLN A 477 14.54 16.27 -3.27
C GLN A 477 15.80 16.49 -4.11
N SER A 478 16.62 17.48 -3.80
CA SER A 478 17.87 17.73 -4.52
C SER A 478 18.83 16.56 -4.39
N LYS A 479 18.92 15.97 -3.19
CA LYS A 479 19.76 14.80 -2.94
C LYS A 479 19.32 13.58 -3.75
N SER A 480 18.02 13.31 -3.82
CA SER A 480 17.48 12.12 -4.47
C SER A 480 17.39 12.23 -6.00
N LEU A 481 17.05 13.42 -6.52
CA LEU A 481 16.86 13.64 -7.97
C LEU A 481 18.15 13.98 -8.71
N GLY A 482 19.09 14.61 -8.01
CA GLY A 482 20.44 14.93 -8.53
C GLY A 482 20.51 16.18 -9.41
N PRO A 483 21.71 16.47 -9.95
CA PRO A 483 22.03 17.76 -10.58
C PRO A 483 21.39 17.95 -11.98
N ASN A 484 20.87 16.89 -12.59
CA ASN A 484 20.30 16.93 -13.93
C ASN A 484 18.82 17.34 -13.98
N ILE A 485 18.22 17.66 -12.81
CA ILE A 485 16.89 18.25 -12.72
C ILE A 485 17.00 19.64 -12.12
N ASP A 486 16.37 20.62 -12.77
CA ASP A 486 16.19 21.96 -12.24
C ASP A 486 14.94 21.98 -11.34
N LEU A 487 15.15 22.19 -10.05
CA LEU A 487 14.12 22.29 -9.02
C LEU A 487 13.79 23.75 -8.66
N SER A 488 14.17 24.71 -9.49
CA SER A 488 13.92 26.13 -9.27
C SER A 488 12.41 26.49 -9.27
N GLY A 489 12.11 27.70 -8.87
CA GLY A 489 10.73 28.20 -8.82
C GLY A 489 9.93 27.72 -7.59
N ASP A 490 8.68 27.42 -7.80
CA ASP A 490 7.75 27.11 -6.72
C ASP A 490 7.69 25.58 -6.36
N TYR A 491 8.63 24.75 -6.90
CA TYR A 491 8.74 23.34 -6.53
C TYR A 491 8.92 23.12 -5.02
N LYS A 492 9.51 24.07 -4.34
CA LYS A 492 9.69 24.05 -2.89
C LYS A 492 8.39 23.93 -2.09
N TYR A 493 7.22 24.18 -2.71
CA TYR A 493 5.91 24.04 -2.07
C TYR A 493 5.22 22.71 -2.39
N PHE A 494 5.84 21.79 -3.16
CA PHE A 494 5.21 20.53 -3.58
C PHE A 494 5.10 19.47 -2.47
N TRP A 495 5.61 19.72 -1.27
CA TRP A 495 5.31 18.91 -0.09
C TRP A 495 3.85 19.02 0.37
N THR A 496 3.17 20.11 0.04
CA THR A 496 1.82 20.45 0.53
C THR A 496 0.74 19.49 0.08
N TYR A 497 0.91 18.79 -1.05
CA TYR A 497 -0.12 17.91 -1.61
C TYR A 497 0.11 16.42 -1.30
N ILE A 498 1.15 16.06 -0.57
CA ILE A 498 1.45 14.65 -0.31
C ILE A 498 0.57 14.12 0.83
N PRO A 499 -0.45 13.31 0.55
CA PRO A 499 -1.43 12.91 1.55
C PRO A 499 -0.83 11.98 2.61
N HIS A 500 0.20 11.20 2.28
CA HIS A 500 0.86 10.29 3.22
C HIS A 500 1.41 10.99 4.46
N PHE A 501 1.95 12.20 4.33
CA PHE A 501 2.48 12.98 5.46
C PHE A 501 1.39 13.40 6.47
N ILE A 502 0.13 13.38 6.02
CA ILE A 502 -1.04 13.80 6.78
C ILE A 502 -1.80 12.60 7.35
N HIS A 503 -2.08 11.61 6.51
CA HIS A 503 -2.93 10.46 6.88
C HIS A 503 -2.16 9.40 7.66
N THR A 504 -0.96 9.08 7.21
CA THR A 504 -0.21 7.90 7.68
C THR A 504 1.29 8.19 7.73
N PRO A 505 1.77 8.98 8.70
CA PRO A 505 3.17 9.33 8.80
C PRO A 505 4.09 8.11 8.76
N PHE A 506 5.22 8.26 8.05
CA PHE A 506 6.24 7.23 7.84
C PHE A 506 5.78 5.97 7.08
N TYR A 507 4.59 5.97 6.50
CA TYR A 507 4.12 4.83 5.70
C TYR A 507 4.98 4.60 4.45
N VAL A 508 5.48 5.68 3.86
CA VAL A 508 6.09 5.71 2.52
C VAL A 508 7.26 4.75 2.32
N TYR A 509 8.04 4.42 3.37
CA TYR A 509 9.15 3.47 3.20
C TYR A 509 8.67 2.05 2.83
N ALA A 510 7.43 1.70 3.17
CA ALA A 510 6.87 0.39 2.89
C ALA A 510 6.78 0.09 1.38
N TYR A 511 6.58 1.11 0.56
CA TYR A 511 6.63 0.97 -0.90
C TYR A 511 8.01 0.56 -1.39
N ALA A 512 9.05 1.28 -0.95
CA ALA A 512 10.43 0.94 -1.29
C ALA A 512 10.85 -0.42 -0.72
N PHE A 513 10.34 -0.78 0.46
CA PHE A 513 10.58 -2.07 1.08
C PHE A 513 10.05 -3.20 0.21
N GLY A 514 8.76 -3.13 -0.17
CA GLY A 514 8.12 -4.15 -0.98
C GLY A 514 8.79 -4.33 -2.34
N ASP A 515 9.02 -3.24 -3.07
CA ASP A 515 9.69 -3.27 -4.38
C ASP A 515 11.11 -3.85 -4.29
N CYS A 516 11.95 -3.35 -3.36
CA CYS A 516 13.31 -3.85 -3.20
C CYS A 516 13.37 -5.32 -2.77
N LEU A 517 12.46 -5.78 -1.90
CA LEU A 517 12.39 -7.18 -1.50
C LEU A 517 12.04 -8.07 -2.70
N VAL A 518 11.07 -7.66 -3.49
CA VAL A 518 10.70 -8.40 -4.70
C VAL A 518 11.86 -8.43 -5.69
N ASN A 519 12.58 -7.33 -5.85
CA ASN A 519 13.77 -7.29 -6.71
C ASN A 519 14.86 -8.27 -6.24
N ILE A 520 15.03 -8.45 -4.91
CA ILE A 520 15.92 -9.48 -4.37
C ILE A 520 15.44 -10.88 -4.76
N LEU A 521 14.14 -11.16 -4.61
CA LEU A 521 13.56 -12.45 -4.97
C LEU A 521 13.69 -12.73 -6.46
N ILE A 522 13.46 -11.73 -7.32
CA ILE A 522 13.64 -11.87 -8.79
C ILE A 522 15.09 -12.21 -9.14
N GLN A 523 16.07 -11.56 -8.50
CA GLN A 523 17.47 -11.89 -8.75
C GLN A 523 17.85 -13.29 -8.28
N LEU A 524 17.30 -13.75 -7.15
CA LEU A 524 17.48 -15.14 -6.71
C LEU A 524 16.86 -16.14 -7.69
N PHE A 525 15.73 -15.79 -8.27
CA PHE A 525 15.11 -16.58 -9.34
C PHE A 525 16.01 -16.63 -10.59
N ASP A 526 16.55 -15.50 -11.01
CA ASP A 526 17.46 -15.40 -12.17
C ASP A 526 18.81 -16.13 -11.93
N GLU A 527 19.25 -16.27 -10.69
CA GLU A 527 20.44 -17.00 -10.27
C GLU A 527 20.19 -18.52 -10.05
N ASP A 528 19.02 -19.02 -10.45
CA ASP A 528 18.63 -20.43 -10.25
C ASP A 528 18.74 -20.89 -8.77
N HIS A 529 18.30 -20.05 -7.82
CA HIS A 529 18.30 -20.42 -6.40
C HIS A 529 17.59 -21.77 -6.19
N PRO A 530 18.19 -22.74 -5.48
CA PRO A 530 17.62 -24.06 -5.29
C PRO A 530 16.20 -24.02 -4.72
N ASP A 531 15.29 -24.80 -5.29
CA ASP A 531 13.88 -24.90 -4.87
C ASP A 531 13.10 -23.57 -4.84
N PHE A 532 13.56 -22.54 -5.56
CA PHE A 532 12.98 -21.18 -5.51
C PHE A 532 11.46 -21.17 -5.64
N LYS A 533 10.90 -21.84 -6.65
CA LYS A 533 9.44 -21.85 -6.90
C LYS A 533 8.67 -22.41 -5.70
N LYS A 534 9.14 -23.51 -5.11
CA LYS A 534 8.52 -24.10 -3.92
C LYS A 534 8.60 -23.14 -2.73
N LEU A 535 9.78 -22.61 -2.44
CA LEU A 535 9.99 -21.67 -1.33
C LEU A 535 9.13 -20.41 -1.50
N TYR A 536 9.00 -19.92 -2.73
CA TYR A 536 8.18 -18.76 -3.05
C TYR A 536 6.68 -19.05 -2.81
N LEU A 537 6.16 -20.18 -3.26
CA LEU A 537 4.78 -20.58 -2.97
C LEU A 537 4.55 -20.80 -1.47
N ASP A 538 5.51 -21.36 -0.74
CA ASP A 538 5.43 -21.53 0.72
C ASP A 538 5.42 -20.18 1.44
N LEU A 539 6.15 -19.17 0.93
CA LEU A 539 6.09 -17.78 1.41
C LEU A 539 4.67 -17.21 1.23
N LEU A 540 4.10 -17.33 0.02
CA LEU A 540 2.74 -16.82 -0.24
C LEU A 540 1.68 -17.53 0.61
N LYS A 541 1.80 -18.85 0.79
CA LYS A 541 0.89 -19.65 1.61
C LYS A 541 0.95 -19.31 3.11
N SER A 542 2.03 -18.67 3.56
CA SER A 542 2.22 -18.40 4.99
C SER A 542 1.34 -17.25 5.53
N GLY A 543 0.92 -16.31 4.67
CA GLY A 543 0.18 -15.12 5.13
C GLY A 543 0.89 -14.42 6.30
N GLY A 544 0.15 -14.16 7.39
CA GLY A 544 0.67 -13.59 8.65
C GLY A 544 1.04 -14.62 9.72
N SER A 545 1.07 -15.93 9.37
CA SER A 545 1.34 -16.99 10.34
C SER A 545 2.81 -17.07 10.80
N LYS A 546 3.72 -16.38 10.10
CA LYS A 546 5.15 -16.34 10.40
C LYS A 546 5.70 -14.91 10.34
N HIS A 547 6.77 -14.67 11.08
CA HIS A 547 7.52 -13.43 10.97
C HIS A 547 8.27 -13.38 9.62
N TYR A 548 8.48 -12.18 9.05
CA TYR A 548 9.16 -12.03 7.76
C TYR A 548 10.54 -12.71 7.73
N SER A 549 11.30 -12.66 8.84
CA SER A 549 12.62 -13.29 8.91
C SER A 549 12.58 -14.82 8.81
N GLU A 550 11.50 -15.44 9.28
CA GLU A 550 11.31 -16.89 9.18
C GLU A 550 10.99 -17.32 7.73
N VAL A 551 10.14 -16.55 7.04
CA VAL A 551 9.77 -16.87 5.65
C VAL A 551 10.87 -16.53 4.66
N LEU A 552 11.78 -15.60 4.98
CA LEU A 552 12.90 -15.22 4.13
C LEU A 552 14.18 -16.00 4.42
N ALA A 553 14.28 -16.68 5.58
CA ALA A 553 15.46 -17.47 5.95
C ALA A 553 15.81 -18.58 4.91
N PRO A 554 14.83 -19.31 4.34
CA PRO A 554 15.15 -20.34 3.30
C PRO A 554 15.78 -19.77 2.04
N PHE A 555 15.59 -18.48 1.76
CA PHE A 555 16.23 -17.78 0.63
C PHE A 555 17.60 -17.21 0.98
N ASN A 556 18.09 -17.40 2.20
CA ASN A 556 19.29 -16.77 2.75
C ASN A 556 19.26 -15.23 2.72
N ILE A 557 18.07 -14.62 2.82
CA ILE A 557 17.87 -13.18 2.86
C ILE A 557 17.95 -12.69 4.31
N ASN A 558 18.88 -11.77 4.58
CA ASN A 558 18.95 -11.04 5.83
C ASN A 558 18.72 -9.54 5.56
N LEU A 559 17.55 -9.04 5.90
CA LEU A 559 17.16 -7.65 5.63
C LEU A 559 17.87 -6.63 6.54
N LYS A 560 18.56 -7.05 7.60
CA LYS A 560 19.46 -6.20 8.39
C LYS A 560 20.79 -5.94 7.69
N ASP A 561 21.15 -6.80 6.74
CA ASP A 561 22.36 -6.64 5.95
C ASP A 561 22.08 -5.73 4.74
N LYS A 562 22.83 -4.64 4.66
CA LYS A 562 22.83 -3.71 3.54
C LYS A 562 23.02 -4.42 2.18
N ASN A 563 23.84 -5.47 2.14
CA ASN A 563 24.13 -6.19 0.89
C ASN A 563 22.87 -6.84 0.28
N SER A 564 21.91 -7.26 1.11
CA SER A 564 20.63 -7.75 0.62
C SER A 564 19.88 -6.68 -0.17
N TRP A 565 19.80 -5.46 0.36
CA TRP A 565 19.15 -4.33 -0.31
C TRP A 565 19.91 -3.87 -1.56
N ASP A 566 21.25 -3.82 -1.48
CA ASP A 566 22.10 -3.48 -2.63
C ASP A 566 21.87 -4.47 -3.79
N LYS A 567 21.63 -5.75 -3.50
CA LYS A 567 21.25 -6.76 -4.49
C LYS A 567 19.94 -6.40 -5.18
N GLY A 568 18.86 -6.09 -4.44
CA GLY A 568 17.59 -5.67 -5.03
C GLY A 568 17.70 -4.40 -5.88
N LEU A 569 18.49 -3.42 -5.43
CA LEU A 569 18.73 -2.17 -6.15
C LEU A 569 19.56 -2.38 -7.44
N SER A 570 20.36 -3.44 -7.51
CA SER A 570 21.14 -3.75 -8.72
C SER A 570 20.26 -4.17 -9.90
N LEU A 571 19.05 -4.69 -9.66
CA LEU A 571 18.08 -4.96 -10.72
C LEU A 571 17.66 -3.66 -11.43
N ILE A 572 17.42 -2.58 -10.68
CA ILE A 572 17.08 -1.28 -11.26
C ILE A 572 18.24 -0.75 -12.10
N THR A 573 19.48 -0.87 -11.60
CA THR A 573 20.66 -0.45 -12.39
C THR A 573 20.83 -1.29 -13.65
N GLY A 574 20.53 -2.59 -13.62
CA GLY A 574 20.55 -3.46 -14.79
C GLY A 574 19.54 -3.04 -15.86
N LEU A 575 18.33 -2.66 -15.46
CA LEU A 575 17.33 -2.11 -16.39
C LEU A 575 17.79 -0.79 -17.02
N ILE A 576 18.48 0.07 -16.25
CA ILE A 576 19.06 1.30 -16.78
C ILE A 576 20.19 1.00 -17.77
N ASP A 577 21.05 -0.02 -17.50
CA ASP A 577 22.08 -0.49 -18.43
C ASP A 577 21.46 -0.93 -19.76
N GLU A 578 20.41 -1.75 -19.68
CA GLU A 578 19.67 -2.23 -20.85
C GLU A 578 19.03 -1.07 -21.64
N PHE A 579 18.42 -0.13 -20.93
CA PHE A 579 17.83 1.06 -21.56
C PHE A 579 18.90 1.91 -22.27
N GLU A 580 20.03 2.19 -21.61
CA GLU A 580 21.13 2.95 -22.20
C GLU A 580 21.71 2.27 -23.44
N ASN A 581 21.86 0.94 -23.42
CA ASN A 581 22.33 0.15 -24.57
C ASN A 581 21.31 0.11 -25.72
N SER A 582 20.06 0.38 -25.44
CA SER A 582 18.99 0.43 -26.47
C SER A 582 18.88 1.77 -27.19
N LEU A 583 19.45 2.85 -26.63
CA LEU A 583 19.39 4.20 -27.22
C LEU A 583 20.24 4.34 -28.46
#